data_92d21276da5c4ba7847138688d837846
#
_entry.id   92d21276da5c4ba7847138688d837846
#
_cell.length_a   1.000
_cell.length_b   1.000
_cell.length_c   1.000
_cell.angle_alpha   90.00
_cell.angle_beta   90.00
_cell.angle_gamma   90.00
#
_symmetry.space_group_name_H-M   'P 1'
#
loop_
_entity.id
_entity.type
_entity.pdbx_description
1 polymer ?
#
loop_
_entity_poly.entity_id
_entity_poly.type
_entity_poly.pdbx_seq_one_letter_code
_entity_poly.pdbx_strand_id
1 'polypeptide(L)'
;MRISLVLVTFLGLANAFISPRSLLARRCSLESALQVVSNAVEISTTKEELFVQWMTSDSLTEIPHPGNKLKVIGSIPSYVKGSYIKNGPGAFSTADGSRRYTHAFDGLAKLQKFDIDNGNQVTFTTRFIDSRLKQAMLSAENPRMPAHLSVGPVEPPFPLQDVLFNTLFNTLSYDNTCVNVEELSSSGIFCAVTDAAIRNEIDLATLETVRRIPDAKIEGTFGVTQISTAHGKVSKRNGLTYNYFLETGLQSWAHIVRTNNDLTQTSIGKVLIEDNPSYVHEISVTDNHVILCQHPVFLDLGKTLTKGAILPNLEFDPSVNTRIHIFDLNGEKPIQTFEAPPCWAYHHVNAYEDGSNVILDIIAYTDAANSNGPHAYLYMENMKTEENRMKQTMEGTLWRFAMDLESDSRTVEPEKKIVHNEETNLPTVMELICVSPECLGKPYRYVYGFTGFYKGKPGYIDWALVKQDVAQNERHGVWHEEFSYPGEPTFVRNPEGTNEDDGVLLSTVYDSQRRENFLLVLDATNMKEIARAYTGIGL
;
A
#
# COMPACT_ATOMS: atom_id res chain seq x y z
N MET A 1 12.73 12.30 28.33
CA MET A 1 13.62 11.77 29.40
C MET A 1 14.00 12.75 30.51
N ARG A 2 13.86 14.07 30.35
CA ARG A 2 14.12 15.06 31.45
C ARG A 2 12.89 15.38 32.31
N ILE A 3 11.69 15.10 31.90
CA ILE A 3 10.44 15.38 32.63
C ILE A 3 10.09 14.30 33.64
N SER A 4 10.46 13.05 33.39
CA SER A 4 10.24 11.94 34.34
C SER A 4 11.13 12.01 35.58
N LEU A 5 12.29 12.65 35.51
CA LEU A 5 13.24 12.73 36.65
C LEU A 5 12.83 13.78 37.69
N VAL A 6 12.05 14.79 37.28
CA VAL A 6 11.59 15.86 38.19
C VAL A 6 10.40 15.39 39.05
N LEU A 7 9.59 14.44 38.52
CA LEU A 7 8.43 13.93 39.28
C LEU A 7 8.82 12.95 40.39
N VAL A 8 9.91 12.19 40.22
CA VAL A 8 10.40 11.22 41.21
C VAL A 8 11.09 11.91 42.40
N THR A 9 11.70 13.09 42.17
CA THR A 9 12.38 13.83 43.23
C THR A 9 11.42 14.57 44.16
N PHE A 10 10.19 14.88 43.74
CA PHE A 10 9.18 15.52 44.60
C PHE A 10 8.39 14.55 45.46
N LEU A 11 8.31 13.27 45.11
CA LEU A 11 7.64 12.23 45.90
C LEU A 11 8.51 11.64 47.03
N GLY A 12 9.83 11.82 46.98
CA GLY A 12 10.76 11.28 47.94
C GLY A 12 10.95 12.13 49.23
N LEU A 13 10.48 13.37 49.27
CA LEU A 13 10.66 14.30 50.38
C LEU A 13 9.40 14.52 51.27
N ALA A 14 8.30 13.83 51.01
CA ALA A 14 7.02 14.06 51.67
C ALA A 14 6.72 13.12 52.88
N ASN A 15 7.63 12.25 53.26
CA ASN A 15 7.40 11.24 54.32
C ASN A 15 8.05 11.52 55.69
N ALA A 16 8.33 12.75 56.04
CA ALA A 16 8.76 13.11 57.40
C ALA A 16 7.85 14.19 57.97
N PHE A 17 7.05 13.78 59.01
CA PHE A 17 6.27 14.62 59.94
C PHE A 17 5.14 15.50 59.41
N ILE A 18 3.92 15.00 59.41
CA ILE A 18 2.72 15.86 59.23
C ILE A 18 1.52 15.29 60.03
N SER A 19 0.86 16.18 60.81
CA SER A 19 -0.36 15.86 61.57
C SER A 19 -1.61 15.76 60.65
N PRO A 20 -2.70 15.03 61.09
CA PRO A 20 -3.86 14.75 60.25
C PRO A 20 -4.64 15.96 59.71
N ARG A 21 -4.54 17.13 60.32
CA ARG A 21 -5.26 18.35 59.87
C ARG A 21 -4.56 19.07 58.72
N SER A 22 -3.30 18.81 58.46
CA SER A 22 -2.56 19.41 57.33
C SER A 22 -2.66 18.57 56.03
N LEU A 23 -3.16 17.34 56.11
CA LEU A 23 -3.33 16.45 54.95
C LEU A 23 -4.51 16.85 54.05
N LEU A 24 -5.62 17.37 54.64
CA LEU A 24 -6.79 17.80 53.82
C LEU A 24 -6.51 19.09 53.04
N ALA A 25 -5.84 20.07 53.63
CA ALA A 25 -5.50 21.32 52.95
C ALA A 25 -4.45 21.13 51.84
N ARG A 26 -3.54 20.12 52.01
CA ARG A 26 -2.55 19.77 50.97
C ARG A 26 -3.13 18.90 49.86
N ARG A 27 -4.18 18.10 50.15
CA ARG A 27 -4.91 17.33 49.14
C ARG A 27 -5.64 18.24 48.17
N CYS A 28 -6.32 19.28 48.66
CA CYS A 28 -6.93 20.30 47.81
C CYS A 28 -5.91 21.09 46.96
N SER A 29 -4.68 21.35 47.49
CA SER A 29 -3.66 22.04 46.72
C SER A 29 -2.96 21.12 45.69
N LEU A 30 -2.87 19.80 45.96
CA LEU A 30 -2.37 18.83 44.97
C LEU A 30 -3.38 18.55 43.87
N GLU A 31 -4.65 18.46 44.20
CA GLU A 31 -5.72 18.31 43.21
C GLU A 31 -5.86 19.56 42.34
N SER A 32 -5.72 20.77 42.92
CA SER A 32 -5.66 22.01 42.17
C SER A 32 -4.39 22.12 41.30
N ALA A 33 -3.24 21.66 41.80
CA ALA A 33 -2.00 21.62 41.02
C ALA A 33 -2.05 20.56 39.91
N LEU A 34 -2.65 19.39 40.17
CA LEU A 34 -2.89 18.36 39.14
C LEU A 34 -3.91 18.83 38.11
N GLN A 35 -4.93 19.60 38.54
CA GLN A 35 -5.91 20.19 37.62
C GLN A 35 -5.32 21.34 36.81
N VAL A 36 -4.43 22.15 37.38
CA VAL A 36 -3.64 23.17 36.67
C VAL A 36 -2.63 22.53 35.73
N VAL A 37 -2.00 21.41 36.11
CA VAL A 37 -1.11 20.65 35.23
C VAL A 37 -1.89 19.93 34.14
N SER A 38 -3.09 19.40 34.42
CA SER A 38 -3.95 18.81 33.36
C SER A 38 -4.52 19.88 32.42
N ASN A 39 -4.80 21.07 32.94
CA ASN A 39 -5.27 22.22 32.13
C ASN A 39 -4.13 23.00 31.44
N ALA A 40 -2.87 22.78 31.84
CA ALA A 40 -1.71 23.47 31.27
C ALA A 40 -0.96 22.67 30.20
N VAL A 41 -1.45 21.46 29.86
CA VAL A 41 -0.90 20.62 28.78
C VAL A 41 -2.05 20.13 27.88
N GLU A 42 -2.95 21.00 27.49
CA GLU A 42 -3.41 20.99 26.11
C GLU A 42 -2.27 21.63 25.28
N ILE A 43 -1.20 20.90 25.09
CA ILE A 43 -0.34 21.12 23.93
C ILE A 43 -1.27 20.81 22.77
N SER A 44 -1.78 21.85 22.14
CA SER A 44 -2.52 21.76 20.88
C SER A 44 -1.58 21.06 19.89
N THR A 45 -1.65 19.74 19.83
CA THR A 45 -0.91 18.96 18.83
C THR A 45 -1.58 19.24 17.50
N THR A 46 -0.86 19.83 16.57
CA THR A 46 -1.40 20.15 15.26
C THR A 46 -1.74 18.87 14.51
N LYS A 47 -2.60 18.96 13.51
CA LYS A 47 -2.96 17.87 12.62
C LYS A 47 -1.72 17.27 11.95
N GLU A 48 -0.82 18.13 11.50
CA GLU A 48 0.45 17.76 10.90
C GLU A 48 1.34 16.97 11.86
N GLU A 49 1.40 17.37 13.11
CA GLU A 49 2.17 16.66 14.14
C GLU A 49 1.58 15.28 14.42
N LEU A 50 0.25 15.15 14.50
CA LEU A 50 -0.43 13.87 14.67
C LEU A 50 -0.21 12.96 13.48
N PHE A 51 -0.28 13.50 12.27
CA PHE A 51 0.00 12.74 11.04
C PHE A 51 1.45 12.23 11.02
N VAL A 52 2.42 13.13 11.26
CA VAL A 52 3.85 12.75 11.30
C VAL A 52 4.11 11.71 12.39
N GLN A 53 3.49 11.88 13.57
CA GLN A 53 3.63 10.92 14.66
C GLN A 53 3.13 9.53 14.24
N TRP A 54 1.97 9.45 13.59
CA TRP A 54 1.44 8.19 13.09
C TRP A 54 2.38 7.55 12.06
N MET A 55 2.75 8.29 11.02
CA MET A 55 3.59 7.82 9.93
C MET A 55 4.99 7.33 10.37
N THR A 56 5.48 7.79 11.52
CA THR A 56 6.82 7.47 12.02
C THR A 56 6.82 6.56 13.25
N SER A 57 5.66 6.12 13.71
CA SER A 57 5.54 5.29 14.92
C SER A 57 5.56 3.79 14.58
N ASP A 58 6.13 3.02 15.48
CA ASP A 58 6.05 1.56 15.45
C ASP A 58 4.80 1.09 16.18
N SER A 59 4.02 0.21 15.58
CA SER A 59 2.87 -0.46 16.18
C SER A 59 3.20 -1.93 16.44
N LEU A 60 3.71 -2.24 17.63
CA LEU A 60 4.18 -3.59 17.98
C LEU A 60 3.08 -4.51 18.54
N THR A 61 1.89 -3.97 18.82
CA THR A 61 0.80 -4.76 19.43
C THR A 61 0.23 -5.77 18.44
N GLU A 62 0.21 -7.04 18.83
CA GLU A 62 -0.50 -8.11 18.12
C GLU A 62 -1.75 -8.51 18.91
N ILE A 63 -2.81 -8.84 18.19
CA ILE A 63 -4.05 -9.43 18.74
C ILE A 63 -4.26 -10.76 18.02
N PRO A 64 -3.84 -11.89 18.64
CA PRO A 64 -3.92 -13.19 17.99
C PRO A 64 -5.37 -13.70 17.91
N HIS A 65 -5.62 -14.65 17.03
CA HIS A 65 -6.88 -15.37 16.96
C HIS A 65 -7.24 -15.99 18.34
N PRO A 66 -8.51 -15.94 18.81
CA PRO A 66 -9.72 -15.58 18.06
C PRO A 66 -10.01 -14.06 17.95
N GLY A 67 -9.07 -13.20 18.35
CA GLY A 67 -9.20 -11.75 18.21
C GLY A 67 -10.10 -11.08 19.25
N ASN A 68 -10.24 -9.76 19.12
CA ASN A 68 -11.10 -8.94 19.97
C ASN A 68 -12.45 -8.69 19.31
N LYS A 69 -13.54 -8.91 20.05
CA LYS A 69 -14.87 -8.49 19.59
C LYS A 69 -14.98 -6.98 19.63
N LEU A 70 -15.38 -6.39 18.52
CA LEU A 70 -15.53 -4.95 18.38
C LEU A 70 -16.98 -4.51 18.59
N LYS A 71 -17.14 -3.29 19.12
CA LYS A 71 -18.44 -2.62 19.17
C LYS A 71 -18.68 -1.93 17.83
N VAL A 72 -19.70 -2.33 17.12
CA VAL A 72 -20.17 -1.68 15.90
C VAL A 72 -21.05 -0.48 16.25
N ILE A 73 -20.76 0.66 15.65
CA ILE A 73 -21.58 1.86 15.65
C ILE A 73 -22.26 1.90 14.28
N GLY A 74 -23.57 2.06 14.23
CA GLY A 74 -24.35 1.90 13.00
C GLY A 74 -24.79 0.45 12.77
N SER A 75 -24.99 0.05 11.51
CA SER A 75 -25.44 -1.30 11.16
C SER A 75 -24.84 -1.75 9.84
N ILE A 76 -24.03 -2.79 9.89
CA ILE A 76 -23.43 -3.41 8.69
C ILE A 76 -24.51 -4.25 8.00
N PRO A 77 -24.70 -4.11 6.67
CA PRO A 77 -25.64 -4.93 5.93
C PRO A 77 -25.39 -6.42 6.08
N SER A 78 -26.45 -7.23 6.18
CA SER A 78 -26.35 -8.66 6.47
C SER A 78 -25.66 -9.48 5.38
N TYR A 79 -25.56 -8.95 4.16
CA TYR A 79 -24.83 -9.60 3.07
C TYR A 79 -23.31 -9.42 3.19
N VAL A 80 -22.82 -8.48 4.00
CA VAL A 80 -21.40 -8.27 4.26
C VAL A 80 -20.94 -9.31 5.28
N LYS A 81 -20.32 -10.37 4.78
CA LYS A 81 -19.86 -11.52 5.58
C LYS A 81 -18.52 -11.99 5.11
N GLY A 82 -17.69 -12.48 6.03
CA GLY A 82 -16.37 -13.04 5.75
C GLY A 82 -15.25 -12.24 6.38
N SER A 83 -14.05 -12.46 5.89
CA SER A 83 -12.84 -11.83 6.41
C SER A 83 -12.38 -10.71 5.47
N TYR A 84 -12.27 -9.50 6.00
CA TYR A 84 -11.61 -8.37 5.36
C TYR A 84 -10.19 -8.30 5.88
N ILE A 85 -9.20 -8.55 5.01
CA ILE A 85 -7.79 -8.62 5.38
C ILE A 85 -7.03 -7.54 4.63
N LYS A 86 -6.19 -6.79 5.36
CA LYS A 86 -5.24 -5.83 4.79
C LYS A 86 -3.83 -6.13 5.29
N ASN A 87 -2.86 -5.85 4.44
CA ASN A 87 -1.45 -5.91 4.74
C ASN A 87 -0.87 -4.50 4.70
N GLY A 88 0.13 -4.24 5.52
CA GLY A 88 0.77 -2.94 5.54
C GLY A 88 1.94 -2.89 6.52
N PRO A 89 2.64 -1.76 6.59
CA PRO A 89 3.76 -1.58 7.50
C PRO A 89 3.29 -1.45 8.95
N GLY A 90 3.94 -2.19 9.87
CA GLY A 90 3.63 -2.15 11.31
C GLY A 90 4.77 -1.65 12.17
N ALA A 91 6.02 -1.79 11.75
CA ALA A 91 7.18 -1.31 12.50
C ALA A 91 8.34 -0.96 11.57
N PHE A 92 9.07 0.07 11.91
CA PHE A 92 10.14 0.63 11.09
C PHE A 92 11.50 0.53 11.75
N SER A 93 11.55 0.32 13.07
CA SER A 93 12.78 0.36 13.87
C SER A 93 13.17 -1.04 14.38
N THR A 94 14.47 -1.25 14.57
CA THR A 94 14.95 -2.37 15.40
C THR A 94 14.46 -2.21 16.84
N ALA A 95 14.32 -3.31 17.58
CA ALA A 95 13.80 -3.29 18.95
C ALA A 95 14.62 -2.40 19.92
N ASP A 96 15.91 -2.22 19.65
CA ASP A 96 16.80 -1.34 20.40
C ASP A 96 16.88 0.09 19.85
N GLY A 97 16.19 0.37 18.74
CA GLY A 97 16.21 1.67 18.05
C GLY A 97 17.53 2.02 17.37
N SER A 98 18.46 1.06 17.25
CA SER A 98 19.78 1.30 16.66
C SER A 98 19.74 1.56 15.16
N ARG A 99 18.69 1.13 14.46
CA ARG A 99 18.48 1.33 13.04
C ARG A 99 17.00 1.40 12.69
N ARG A 100 16.66 2.22 11.67
CA ARG A 100 15.28 2.36 11.23
C ARG A 100 15.17 2.55 9.71
N TYR A 101 14.03 2.17 9.16
CA TYR A 101 13.58 2.58 7.85
C TYR A 101 13.10 4.03 7.84
N THR A 102 13.26 4.69 6.72
CA THR A 102 12.83 6.09 6.54
C THR A 102 11.69 6.24 5.53
N HIS A 103 11.28 5.16 4.90
CA HIS A 103 10.17 5.16 3.93
C HIS A 103 9.03 4.25 4.41
N ALA A 104 7.78 4.69 4.19
CA ALA A 104 6.59 3.97 4.65
C ALA A 104 6.46 2.55 4.04
N PHE A 105 6.99 2.33 2.85
CA PHE A 105 6.91 1.02 2.17
C PHE A 105 7.88 -0.03 2.74
N ASP A 106 8.82 0.35 3.60
CA ASP A 106 9.80 -0.58 4.16
C ASP A 106 9.40 -1.22 5.49
N GLY A 107 8.35 -0.71 6.13
CA GLY A 107 7.93 -1.20 7.44
C GLY A 107 7.64 -2.71 7.44
N LEU A 108 7.90 -3.36 8.57
CA LEU A 108 7.66 -4.78 8.75
C LEU A 108 6.20 -5.14 8.50
N ALA A 109 5.96 -6.13 7.65
CA ALA A 109 4.64 -6.57 7.22
C ALA A 109 3.75 -6.98 8.38
N LYS A 110 2.59 -6.34 8.51
CA LYS A 110 1.60 -6.59 9.55
C LYS A 110 0.21 -6.72 8.96
N LEU A 111 -0.40 -7.86 9.21
CA LEU A 111 -1.76 -8.16 8.77
C LEU A 111 -2.79 -7.62 9.74
N GLN A 112 -3.88 -7.12 9.20
CA GLN A 112 -5.08 -6.70 9.90
C GLN A 112 -6.27 -7.48 9.34
N LYS A 113 -7.06 -8.13 10.20
CA LYS A 113 -8.23 -8.89 9.78
C LYS A 113 -9.45 -8.49 10.59
N PHE A 114 -10.54 -8.21 9.88
CA PHE A 114 -11.87 -8.04 10.44
C PHE A 114 -12.74 -9.19 9.96
N ASP A 115 -13.09 -10.10 10.88
CA ASP A 115 -14.08 -11.14 10.62
C ASP A 115 -15.45 -10.56 10.89
N ILE A 116 -16.28 -10.47 9.87
CA ILE A 116 -17.63 -9.92 9.91
C ILE A 116 -18.61 -11.08 9.83
N ASP A 117 -19.41 -11.27 10.87
CA ASP A 117 -20.45 -12.30 10.94
C ASP A 117 -21.80 -11.67 11.30
N ASN A 118 -22.86 -12.12 10.61
CA ASN A 118 -24.25 -11.74 10.86
C ASN A 118 -24.50 -10.25 11.22
N GLY A 119 -23.98 -9.35 10.37
CA GLY A 119 -24.23 -7.92 10.44
C GLY A 119 -23.35 -7.19 11.47
N ASN A 120 -23.67 -7.23 12.76
CA ASN A 120 -23.00 -6.39 13.75
C ASN A 120 -22.00 -7.14 14.66
N GLN A 121 -21.60 -8.35 14.30
CA GLN A 121 -20.53 -9.07 14.99
C GLN A 121 -19.25 -8.94 14.19
N VAL A 122 -18.34 -8.14 14.69
CA VAL A 122 -17.02 -7.93 14.09
C VAL A 122 -15.97 -8.36 15.10
N THR A 123 -15.03 -9.19 14.65
CA THR A 123 -13.85 -9.59 15.43
C THR A 123 -12.60 -9.10 14.74
N PHE A 124 -11.67 -8.53 15.48
CA PHE A 124 -10.42 -8.00 14.96
C PHE A 124 -9.22 -8.80 15.41
N THR A 125 -8.38 -9.17 14.46
CA THR A 125 -7.11 -9.88 14.66
C THR A 125 -6.00 -9.12 13.93
N THR A 126 -4.82 -9.01 14.54
CA THR A 126 -3.65 -8.42 13.86
C THR A 126 -2.39 -9.18 14.24
N ARG A 127 -1.50 -9.38 13.24
CA ARG A 127 -0.29 -10.16 13.40
C ARG A 127 0.80 -9.75 12.41
N PHE A 128 2.04 -9.72 12.84
CA PHE A 128 3.18 -9.59 11.93
C PHE A 128 3.36 -10.86 11.10
N ILE A 129 3.78 -10.68 9.85
CA ILE A 129 4.36 -11.78 9.07
C ILE A 129 5.65 -12.22 9.75
N ASP A 130 5.79 -13.51 10.02
CA ASP A 130 6.98 -14.06 10.70
C ASP A 130 8.16 -14.24 9.72
N SER A 131 8.56 -13.15 9.09
CA SER A 131 9.72 -13.08 8.19
C SER A 131 11.04 -13.15 8.97
N ARG A 132 12.12 -13.55 8.29
CA ARG A 132 13.48 -13.51 8.86
C ARG A 132 13.89 -12.08 9.24
N LEU A 133 13.47 -11.11 8.42
CA LEU A 133 13.71 -9.70 8.69
C LEU A 133 13.04 -9.28 10.00
N LYS A 134 11.77 -9.61 10.20
CA LYS A 134 11.04 -9.33 11.45
C LYS A 134 11.71 -10.00 12.65
N GLN A 135 12.08 -11.29 12.52
CA GLN A 135 12.76 -12.02 13.57
C GLN A 135 14.09 -11.36 13.97
N ALA A 136 14.85 -10.87 13.00
CA ALA A 136 16.10 -10.18 13.25
C ALA A 136 15.90 -8.79 13.88
N MET A 137 15.00 -7.99 13.33
CA MET A 137 14.78 -6.62 13.81
C MET A 137 14.13 -6.55 15.18
N LEU A 138 13.21 -7.45 15.49
CA LEU A 138 12.46 -7.48 16.76
C LEU A 138 13.01 -8.53 17.75
N SER A 139 14.23 -9.05 17.52
CA SER A 139 14.91 -9.96 18.46
C SER A 139 15.11 -9.30 19.82
N ALA A 140 14.72 -9.97 20.91
CA ALA A 140 14.92 -9.47 22.25
C ALA A 140 16.40 -9.49 22.71
N GLU A 141 17.19 -10.44 22.18
CA GLU A 141 18.58 -10.64 22.60
C GLU A 141 19.59 -9.89 21.74
N ASN A 142 19.34 -9.83 20.43
CA ASN A 142 20.25 -9.24 19.46
C ASN A 142 19.49 -8.60 18.32
N PRO A 143 18.79 -7.47 18.57
CA PRO A 143 18.04 -6.78 17.54
C PRO A 143 19.00 -6.23 16.49
N ARG A 144 18.74 -6.55 15.21
CA ARG A 144 19.56 -6.07 14.10
C ARG A 144 18.75 -6.02 12.81
N MET A 145 19.07 -5.07 11.98
CA MET A 145 18.57 -5.02 10.61
C MET A 145 19.68 -5.56 9.70
N PRO A 146 19.47 -6.72 9.05
CA PRO A 146 20.40 -7.23 8.05
C PRO A 146 20.54 -6.25 6.89
N ALA A 147 21.75 -6.08 6.34
CA ALA A 147 21.94 -5.24 5.17
C ALA A 147 21.22 -5.84 3.96
N HIS A 148 20.39 -5.03 3.30
CA HIS A 148 19.63 -5.39 2.10
C HIS A 148 19.30 -4.14 1.29
N LEU A 149 18.82 -4.31 0.06
CA LEU A 149 18.24 -3.23 -0.70
C LEU A 149 16.83 -2.93 -0.14
N SER A 150 16.63 -1.72 0.35
CA SER A 150 15.36 -1.20 0.84
C SER A 150 14.70 -0.30 -0.21
N VAL A 151 13.44 0.02 -0.01
CA VAL A 151 12.70 0.96 -0.86
C VAL A 151 13.25 2.36 -0.67
N GLY A 152 13.32 2.85 0.57
CA GLY A 152 13.99 4.09 0.96
C GLY A 152 15.31 3.86 1.69
N PRO A 153 16.11 4.91 1.94
CA PRO A 153 17.31 4.81 2.76
C PRO A 153 17.04 4.31 4.18
N VAL A 154 18.03 3.70 4.77
CA VAL A 154 18.01 3.23 6.16
C VAL A 154 18.88 4.15 7.03
N GLU A 155 18.49 4.40 8.25
CA GLU A 155 19.24 5.22 9.22
C GLU A 155 19.65 4.40 10.46
N PRO A 156 20.96 4.40 10.80
CA PRO A 156 22.10 4.81 9.99
C PRO A 156 22.28 3.92 8.76
N PRO A 157 22.91 4.41 7.68
CA PRO A 157 23.06 3.64 6.44
C PRO A 157 23.91 2.39 6.65
N PHE A 158 23.67 1.38 5.82
CA PHE A 158 24.51 0.18 5.81
C PHE A 158 25.89 0.48 5.22
N PRO A 159 26.95 -0.18 5.74
CA PRO A 159 28.24 -0.19 5.03
C PRO A 159 28.06 -0.75 3.62
N LEU A 160 28.64 -0.07 2.62
CA LEU A 160 28.51 -0.45 1.22
C LEU A 160 28.93 -1.92 0.97
N GLN A 161 30.03 -2.35 1.60
CA GLN A 161 30.52 -3.72 1.49
C GLN A 161 29.49 -4.76 1.92
N ASP A 162 28.67 -4.45 2.95
CA ASP A 162 27.66 -5.36 3.46
C ASP A 162 26.47 -5.44 2.50
N VAL A 163 26.06 -4.30 1.91
CA VAL A 163 25.02 -4.26 0.87
C VAL A 163 25.46 -5.06 -0.35
N LEU A 164 26.66 -4.82 -0.85
CA LEU A 164 27.20 -5.54 -2.02
C LEU A 164 27.33 -7.04 -1.74
N PHE A 165 27.87 -7.42 -0.60
CA PHE A 165 28.01 -8.83 -0.23
C PHE A 165 26.66 -9.53 -0.18
N ASN A 166 25.68 -8.95 0.52
CA ASN A 166 24.37 -9.55 0.65
C ASN A 166 23.59 -9.58 -0.67
N THR A 167 23.78 -8.59 -1.55
CA THR A 167 23.14 -8.58 -2.87
C THR A 167 23.74 -9.63 -3.80
N LEU A 168 25.07 -9.80 -3.79
CA LEU A 168 25.77 -10.72 -4.70
C LEU A 168 25.70 -12.19 -4.24
N PHE A 169 25.79 -12.42 -2.94
CA PHE A 169 25.85 -13.77 -2.38
C PHE A 169 24.58 -14.20 -1.68
N ASN A 170 23.64 -13.33 -1.64
CA ASN A 170 22.32 -13.38 -1.08
C ASN A 170 21.96 -14.55 -0.22
N THR A 171 22.28 -14.39 0.98
CA THR A 171 21.87 -15.31 2.02
C THR A 171 20.58 -14.87 2.74
N LEU A 172 20.17 -13.64 2.52
CA LEU A 172 19.01 -13.02 3.15
C LEU A 172 18.25 -12.22 2.08
N SER A 173 17.53 -12.94 1.23
CA SER A 173 16.52 -12.27 0.40
C SER A 173 15.64 -11.43 1.30
N TYR A 174 15.38 -10.20 0.89
CA TYR A 174 14.35 -9.36 1.47
C TYR A 174 13.04 -10.14 1.47
N ASP A 175 12.58 -10.54 2.64
CA ASP A 175 11.40 -11.38 2.82
C ASP A 175 10.27 -10.67 3.56
N ASN A 176 10.31 -9.32 3.55
CA ASN A 176 9.27 -8.47 4.09
C ASN A 176 8.16 -8.28 3.04
N THR A 177 7.08 -9.00 3.17
CA THR A 177 5.97 -9.01 2.22
C THR A 177 4.86 -8.07 2.68
N CYS A 178 5.10 -6.75 2.66
CA CYS A 178 4.26 -5.75 3.32
C CYS A 178 3.25 -5.03 2.40
N VAL A 179 3.04 -5.51 1.16
CA VAL A 179 2.22 -4.77 0.20
C VAL A 179 0.80 -5.32 0.12
N ASN A 180 0.61 -6.59 -0.22
CA ASN A 180 -0.72 -7.12 -0.50
C ASN A 180 -0.91 -8.54 0.05
N VAL A 181 -2.15 -9.05 -0.03
CA VAL A 181 -2.49 -10.47 0.19
C VAL A 181 -3.20 -10.96 -1.06
N GLU A 182 -2.71 -12.04 -1.65
CA GLU A 182 -3.27 -12.64 -2.86
C GLU A 182 -3.51 -14.14 -2.70
N GLU A 183 -4.52 -14.67 -3.38
CA GLU A 183 -4.69 -16.10 -3.60
C GLU A 183 -3.90 -16.52 -4.83
N LEU A 184 -3.10 -17.58 -4.70
CA LEU A 184 -2.31 -18.11 -5.82
C LEU A 184 -3.15 -19.06 -6.66
N SER A 185 -3.47 -18.65 -7.90
CA SER A 185 -4.08 -19.51 -8.93
C SER A 185 -5.29 -20.30 -8.44
N SER A 186 -6.22 -19.67 -7.74
CA SER A 186 -7.43 -20.30 -7.18
C SER A 186 -7.14 -21.64 -6.46
N SER A 187 -5.97 -21.73 -5.84
CA SER A 187 -5.50 -22.96 -5.17
C SER A 187 -5.96 -23.07 -3.72
N GLY A 188 -6.56 -22.02 -3.16
CA GLY A 188 -6.84 -21.89 -1.74
C GLY A 188 -5.60 -21.51 -0.91
N ILE A 189 -4.45 -21.26 -1.54
CA ILE A 189 -3.22 -20.81 -0.88
C ILE A 189 -3.16 -19.29 -0.94
N PHE A 190 -3.19 -18.65 0.22
CA PHE A 190 -3.11 -17.20 0.35
C PHE A 190 -1.73 -16.78 0.81
N CYS A 191 -1.19 -15.76 0.18
CA CYS A 191 0.14 -15.26 0.45
C CYS A 191 0.15 -13.75 0.69
N ALA A 192 0.94 -13.32 1.66
CA ALA A 192 1.41 -11.95 1.73
C ALA A 192 2.56 -11.78 0.71
N VAL A 193 2.52 -10.68 -0.03
CA VAL A 193 3.40 -10.40 -1.19
C VAL A 193 4.02 -9.00 -1.13
N THR A 194 5.04 -8.80 -1.95
CA THR A 194 5.75 -7.53 -2.15
C THR A 194 6.34 -7.48 -3.57
N ASP A 195 6.96 -6.38 -3.97
CA ASP A 195 7.61 -6.22 -5.28
C ASP A 195 8.94 -7.00 -5.40
N ALA A 196 9.06 -8.10 -4.69
CA ALA A 196 10.18 -9.04 -4.78
C ALA A 196 9.68 -10.46 -5.03
N ALA A 197 10.56 -11.29 -5.58
CA ALA A 197 10.27 -12.67 -5.95
C ALA A 197 10.17 -13.60 -4.73
N ILE A 198 9.32 -13.25 -3.78
CA ILE A 198 9.07 -14.01 -2.55
C ILE A 198 7.66 -13.81 -2.04
N ARG A 199 7.09 -14.84 -1.46
CA ARG A 199 5.77 -14.86 -0.84
C ARG A 199 5.83 -15.52 0.53
N ASN A 200 5.01 -15.06 1.45
CA ASN A 200 4.79 -15.73 2.73
C ASN A 200 3.36 -16.27 2.75
N GLU A 201 3.20 -17.59 2.72
CA GLU A 201 1.90 -18.25 2.88
C GLU A 201 1.36 -17.96 4.27
N ILE A 202 0.09 -17.59 4.33
CA ILE A 202 -0.61 -17.26 5.57
C ILE A 202 -1.83 -18.16 5.77
N ASP A 203 -2.09 -18.51 7.01
CA ASP A 203 -3.36 -19.10 7.43
C ASP A 203 -4.40 -17.99 7.62
N LEU A 204 -5.45 -17.98 6.81
CA LEU A 204 -6.47 -16.92 6.87
C LEU A 204 -7.25 -16.90 8.18
N ALA A 205 -7.36 -18.03 8.90
CA ALA A 205 -8.08 -18.06 10.16
C ALA A 205 -7.28 -17.39 11.28
N THR A 206 -5.98 -17.70 11.37
CA THR A 206 -5.13 -17.30 12.49
C THR A 206 -4.17 -16.14 12.16
N LEU A 207 -3.98 -15.82 10.88
CA LEU A 207 -2.96 -14.94 10.31
C LEU A 207 -1.53 -15.43 10.59
N GLU A 208 -1.34 -16.70 10.92
CA GLU A 208 -0.01 -17.28 11.08
C GLU A 208 0.70 -17.43 9.75
N THR A 209 1.99 -17.14 9.75
CA THR A 209 2.86 -17.45 8.61
C THR A 209 3.09 -18.96 8.57
N VAL A 210 2.60 -19.63 7.54
CA VAL A 210 2.70 -21.08 7.37
C VAL A 210 4.09 -21.46 6.89
N ARG A 211 4.52 -20.83 5.81
CA ARG A 211 5.85 -21.03 5.22
C ARG A 211 6.20 -19.89 4.26
N ARG A 212 7.48 -19.79 3.96
CA ARG A 212 7.99 -18.92 2.92
C ARG A 212 8.02 -19.70 1.60
N ILE A 213 7.47 -19.09 0.54
CA ILE A 213 7.48 -19.64 -0.82
C ILE A 213 8.37 -18.72 -1.66
N PRO A 214 9.62 -19.10 -1.96
CA PRO A 214 10.40 -18.39 -2.95
C PRO A 214 9.76 -18.59 -4.32
N ASP A 215 9.83 -17.58 -5.18
CA ASP A 215 9.41 -17.78 -6.56
C ASP A 215 10.28 -18.86 -7.22
N ALA A 216 9.64 -19.69 -7.98
CA ALA A 216 10.32 -20.76 -8.67
C ALA A 216 11.30 -20.15 -9.70
N LYS A 217 12.46 -20.75 -9.82
CA LYS A 217 13.37 -20.41 -10.91
C LYS A 217 12.68 -20.71 -12.24
N ILE A 218 12.47 -19.67 -13.04
CA ILE A 218 11.88 -19.82 -14.37
C ILE A 218 12.83 -20.63 -15.23
N GLU A 219 12.33 -21.70 -15.84
CA GLU A 219 13.14 -22.56 -16.69
C GLU A 219 13.73 -21.73 -17.88
N GLY A 220 15.02 -21.88 -18.11
CA GLY A 220 15.72 -21.18 -19.19
C GLY A 220 16.17 -19.75 -18.84
N THR A 221 16.03 -19.29 -17.59
CA THR A 221 16.63 -18.02 -17.14
C THR A 221 18.06 -18.24 -16.63
N PHE A 222 18.96 -17.35 -16.99
CA PHE A 222 20.38 -17.39 -16.59
C PHE A 222 20.76 -16.25 -15.65
N GLY A 223 19.86 -15.30 -15.45
CA GLY A 223 20.06 -14.12 -14.61
C GLY A 223 19.54 -14.29 -13.18
N VAL A 224 19.63 -13.20 -12.44
CA VAL A 224 19.07 -13.10 -11.10
C VAL A 224 17.65 -12.55 -11.23
N THR A 225 16.65 -13.35 -10.90
CA THR A 225 15.26 -12.92 -10.86
C THR A 225 14.86 -12.62 -9.42
N GLN A 226 14.83 -11.35 -9.05
CA GLN A 226 14.47 -10.95 -7.67
C GLN A 226 13.41 -9.86 -7.59
N ILE A 227 12.98 -9.32 -8.75
CA ILE A 227 11.97 -8.27 -8.82
C ILE A 227 10.73 -8.85 -9.51
N SER A 228 9.61 -8.77 -8.83
CA SER A 228 8.28 -9.07 -9.39
C SER A 228 7.33 -7.93 -9.01
N THR A 229 6.01 -8.12 -9.13
CA THR A 229 5.05 -7.16 -8.58
C THR A 229 4.25 -7.78 -7.44
N ALA A 230 3.81 -6.94 -6.51
CA ALA A 230 2.87 -7.32 -5.45
C ALA A 230 1.42 -7.37 -5.95
N HIS A 231 1.18 -7.13 -7.24
CA HIS A 231 -0.14 -7.04 -7.86
C HIS A 231 -0.29 -8.06 -8.99
N GLY A 232 0.00 -9.33 -8.68
CA GLY A 232 -0.33 -10.45 -9.56
C GLY A 232 -1.84 -10.48 -9.85
N LYS A 233 -2.21 -10.94 -11.06
CA LYS A 233 -3.62 -10.97 -11.46
C LYS A 233 -4.08 -12.40 -11.73
N VAL A 234 -5.21 -12.76 -11.15
CA VAL A 234 -5.87 -14.03 -11.43
C VAL A 234 -6.78 -13.86 -12.65
N SER A 235 -6.53 -14.64 -13.70
CA SER A 235 -7.40 -14.65 -14.88
C SER A 235 -8.75 -15.30 -14.54
N LYS A 236 -9.84 -14.59 -14.81
CA LYS A 236 -11.21 -15.13 -14.67
C LYS A 236 -11.48 -16.29 -15.64
N ARG A 237 -10.76 -16.35 -16.76
CA ARG A 237 -10.94 -17.38 -17.78
C ARG A 237 -10.42 -18.75 -17.34
N ASN A 238 -9.28 -18.81 -16.65
CA ASN A 238 -8.62 -20.07 -16.32
C ASN A 238 -8.24 -20.24 -14.84
N GLY A 239 -8.47 -19.21 -13.99
CA GLY A 239 -8.16 -19.25 -12.57
C GLY A 239 -6.68 -19.23 -12.23
N LEU A 240 -5.79 -18.97 -13.20
CA LEU A 240 -4.34 -18.96 -12.99
C LEU A 240 -3.85 -17.55 -12.70
N THR A 241 -2.82 -17.44 -11.86
CA THR A 241 -2.17 -16.16 -11.55
C THR A 241 -1.11 -15.83 -12.60
N TYR A 242 -1.13 -14.60 -13.06
CA TYR A 242 -0.11 -14.01 -13.92
C TYR A 242 0.62 -12.91 -13.17
N ASN A 243 1.93 -12.83 -13.40
CA ASN A 243 2.76 -11.79 -12.80
C ASN A 243 3.92 -11.42 -13.74
N TYR A 244 4.58 -10.33 -13.42
CA TYR A 244 5.80 -9.85 -14.06
C TYR A 244 7.04 -10.32 -13.30
N PHE A 245 8.12 -10.62 -14.04
CA PHE A 245 9.44 -10.88 -13.49
C PHE A 245 10.52 -10.19 -14.29
N LEU A 246 11.42 -9.51 -13.59
CA LEU A 246 12.61 -8.95 -14.17
C LEU A 246 13.78 -9.95 -14.06
N GLU A 247 14.27 -10.42 -15.19
CA GLU A 247 15.55 -11.12 -15.29
C GLU A 247 16.65 -10.11 -15.58
N THR A 248 17.66 -10.02 -14.71
CA THR A 248 18.85 -9.18 -14.91
C THR A 248 20.09 -10.03 -15.18
N GLY A 249 20.91 -9.62 -16.16
CA GLY A 249 22.12 -10.35 -16.53
C GLY A 249 22.97 -9.57 -17.56
N LEU A 250 23.58 -10.28 -18.51
CA LEU A 250 24.22 -9.65 -19.66
C LEU A 250 23.22 -8.88 -20.54
N GLN A 251 22.01 -9.35 -20.57
CA GLN A 251 20.82 -8.67 -21.10
C GLN A 251 19.74 -8.79 -20.03
N SER A 252 18.90 -7.77 -19.94
CA SER A 252 17.74 -7.78 -19.03
C SER A 252 16.47 -8.10 -19.80
N TRP A 253 15.58 -8.89 -19.19
CA TRP A 253 14.33 -9.32 -19.81
C TRP A 253 13.15 -9.10 -18.85
N ALA A 254 12.07 -8.57 -19.38
CA ALA A 254 10.78 -8.54 -18.70
C ALA A 254 9.97 -9.77 -19.12
N HIS A 255 9.74 -10.67 -18.19
CA HIS A 255 8.94 -11.88 -18.39
C HIS A 255 7.53 -11.68 -17.88
N ILE A 256 6.54 -12.22 -18.59
CA ILE A 256 5.23 -12.53 -18.03
C ILE A 256 5.23 -14.00 -17.65
N VAL A 257 4.90 -14.25 -16.38
CA VAL A 257 4.94 -15.57 -15.78
C VAL A 257 3.55 -15.98 -15.34
N ARG A 258 3.16 -17.17 -15.73
CA ARG A 258 1.95 -17.84 -15.27
C ARG A 258 2.30 -18.81 -14.14
N THR A 259 1.62 -18.69 -13.01
CA THR A 259 1.67 -19.65 -11.90
C THR A 259 0.54 -20.66 -12.08
N ASN A 260 0.87 -21.93 -12.16
CA ASN A 260 -0.08 -23.02 -12.30
C ASN A 260 -0.65 -23.44 -10.93
N ASN A 261 -1.71 -24.29 -10.91
CA ASN A 261 -2.35 -24.73 -9.66
C ASN A 261 -1.43 -25.55 -8.73
N ASP A 262 -0.40 -26.16 -9.27
CA ASP A 262 0.65 -26.87 -8.52
C ASP A 262 1.79 -25.94 -8.06
N LEU A 263 1.62 -24.63 -8.23
CA LEU A 263 2.57 -23.57 -7.95
C LEU A 263 3.82 -23.56 -8.85
N THR A 264 3.87 -24.39 -9.89
CA THR A 264 4.92 -24.29 -10.91
C THR A 264 4.74 -23.01 -11.72
N GLN A 265 5.85 -22.41 -12.16
CA GLN A 265 5.85 -21.17 -12.90
C GLN A 265 6.37 -21.37 -14.32
N THR A 266 5.69 -20.75 -15.27
CA THR A 266 6.03 -20.82 -16.69
C THR A 266 6.04 -19.42 -17.30
N SER A 267 7.14 -19.04 -17.97
CA SER A 267 7.15 -17.82 -18.77
C SER A 267 6.32 -18.03 -20.04
N ILE A 268 5.30 -17.20 -20.23
CA ILE A 268 4.45 -17.21 -21.43
C ILE A 268 4.93 -16.27 -22.52
N GLY A 269 5.92 -15.43 -22.21
CA GLY A 269 6.54 -14.49 -23.11
C GLY A 269 7.50 -13.56 -22.40
N LYS A 270 8.38 -12.92 -23.16
CA LYS A 270 9.33 -11.94 -22.63
C LYS A 270 9.67 -10.88 -23.66
N VAL A 271 10.01 -9.70 -23.18
CA VAL A 271 10.53 -8.60 -24.00
C VAL A 271 11.93 -8.21 -23.52
N LEU A 272 12.80 -7.87 -24.47
CA LEU A 272 14.14 -7.38 -24.16
C LEU A 272 14.06 -5.96 -23.60
N ILE A 273 14.80 -5.72 -22.54
CA ILE A 273 15.01 -4.38 -21.99
C ILE A 273 16.35 -3.90 -22.51
N GLU A 274 16.32 -2.94 -23.42
CA GLU A 274 17.51 -2.43 -24.13
C GLU A 274 18.33 -1.47 -23.26
N ASP A 275 17.65 -0.77 -22.34
CA ASP A 275 18.22 0.26 -21.46
C ASP A 275 18.23 -0.20 -19.98
N ASN A 276 18.26 0.76 -19.07
CA ASN A 276 18.06 0.46 -17.65
C ASN A 276 16.68 -0.15 -17.42
N PRO A 277 16.53 -1.08 -16.46
CA PRO A 277 15.24 -1.68 -16.15
C PRO A 277 14.20 -0.64 -15.73
N SER A 278 13.03 -0.71 -16.34
CA SER A 278 11.87 0.06 -15.91
C SER A 278 11.34 -0.46 -14.58
N TYR A 279 10.88 0.45 -13.72
CA TYR A 279 10.08 0.08 -12.58
C TYR A 279 8.66 -0.30 -13.03
N VAL A 280 8.23 -1.49 -12.66
CA VAL A 280 6.91 -2.04 -12.92
C VAL A 280 6.30 -2.46 -11.59
N HIS A 281 5.16 -1.86 -11.22
CA HIS A 281 4.48 -2.13 -9.97
C HIS A 281 3.25 -3.03 -10.15
N GLU A 282 2.60 -2.97 -11.31
CA GLU A 282 1.38 -3.72 -11.58
C GLU A 282 1.30 -4.16 -13.05
N ILE A 283 0.58 -5.25 -13.32
CA ILE A 283 0.18 -5.71 -14.64
C ILE A 283 -1.35 -5.77 -14.75
N SER A 284 -1.87 -5.93 -15.94
CA SER A 284 -3.31 -6.20 -16.15
C SER A 284 -3.54 -7.50 -16.90
N VAL A 285 -4.71 -8.11 -16.64
CA VAL A 285 -5.16 -9.33 -17.31
C VAL A 285 -6.58 -9.12 -17.83
N THR A 286 -6.81 -9.45 -19.10
CA THR A 286 -8.13 -9.55 -19.72
C THR A 286 -8.53 -11.00 -19.93
N ASP A 287 -9.60 -11.26 -20.64
CA ASP A 287 -10.01 -12.65 -20.95
C ASP A 287 -8.97 -13.38 -21.82
N ASN A 288 -8.27 -12.68 -22.73
CA ASN A 288 -7.34 -13.29 -23.67
C ASN A 288 -5.91 -12.76 -23.59
N HIS A 289 -5.64 -11.68 -22.85
CA HIS A 289 -4.34 -11.02 -22.86
C HIS A 289 -3.81 -10.69 -21.48
N VAL A 290 -2.48 -10.58 -21.38
CA VAL A 290 -1.77 -9.97 -20.27
C VAL A 290 -1.10 -8.69 -20.77
N ILE A 291 -1.20 -7.61 -20.01
CA ILE A 291 -0.71 -6.28 -20.40
C ILE A 291 0.38 -5.86 -19.44
N LEU A 292 1.55 -5.54 -20.00
CA LEU A 292 2.70 -5.01 -19.29
C LEU A 292 2.98 -3.59 -19.76
N CYS A 293 2.98 -2.62 -18.86
CA CYS A 293 3.41 -1.26 -19.13
C CYS A 293 4.89 -1.10 -18.76
N GLN A 294 5.72 -0.86 -19.75
CA GLN A 294 7.11 -0.46 -19.56
C GLN A 294 7.15 1.06 -19.54
N HIS A 295 7.06 1.62 -18.34
CA HIS A 295 7.10 3.07 -18.10
C HIS A 295 8.53 3.60 -18.21
N PRO A 296 8.72 4.87 -18.64
CA PRO A 296 10.03 5.51 -18.66
C PRO A 296 10.49 5.97 -17.26
N VAL A 297 10.36 5.09 -16.27
CA VAL A 297 10.90 5.23 -14.92
C VAL A 297 11.98 4.18 -14.76
N PHE A 298 13.23 4.60 -14.85
CA PHE A 298 14.38 3.71 -14.94
C PHE A 298 15.09 3.58 -13.60
N LEU A 299 15.50 2.35 -13.28
CA LEU A 299 16.29 2.05 -12.10
C LEU A 299 17.79 2.10 -12.45
N ASP A 300 18.50 3.08 -11.88
CA ASP A 300 19.96 3.10 -11.94
C ASP A 300 20.53 2.04 -10.98
N LEU A 301 20.82 0.86 -11.52
CA LEU A 301 21.34 -0.27 -10.75
C LEU A 301 22.67 0.05 -10.05
N GLY A 302 23.55 0.82 -10.68
CA GLY A 302 24.84 1.21 -10.08
C GLY A 302 24.65 2.09 -8.85
N LYS A 303 23.81 3.13 -8.96
CA LYS A 303 23.47 3.98 -7.82
C LYS A 303 22.71 3.22 -6.76
N THR A 304 21.75 2.35 -7.14
CA THR A 304 20.96 1.55 -6.21
C THR A 304 21.85 0.66 -5.34
N LEU A 305 22.79 -0.05 -5.94
CA LEU A 305 23.74 -0.89 -5.21
C LEU A 305 24.65 -0.08 -4.28
N THR A 306 25.09 1.11 -4.72
CA THR A 306 26.00 1.95 -3.92
C THR A 306 25.29 2.71 -2.79
N LYS A 307 24.01 3.06 -2.96
CA LYS A 307 23.24 3.81 -1.96
C LYS A 307 22.35 2.92 -1.09
N GLY A 308 22.18 1.64 -1.46
CA GLY A 308 21.41 0.67 -0.69
C GLY A 308 19.89 0.91 -0.67
N ALA A 309 19.35 1.72 -1.60
CA ALA A 309 17.92 2.04 -1.68
C ALA A 309 17.46 2.13 -3.14
N ILE A 310 16.20 1.75 -3.39
CA ILE A 310 15.61 1.69 -4.73
C ILE A 310 15.04 3.05 -5.16
N LEU A 311 14.08 3.58 -4.42
CA LEU A 311 13.32 4.76 -4.83
C LEU A 311 14.18 6.00 -5.11
N PRO A 312 15.21 6.34 -4.32
CA PRO A 312 16.06 7.49 -4.61
C PRO A 312 16.86 7.39 -5.91
N ASN A 313 16.81 6.24 -6.57
CA ASN A 313 17.57 5.95 -7.78
C ASN A 313 16.67 5.56 -8.96
N LEU A 314 15.37 5.80 -8.84
CA LEU A 314 14.44 5.79 -9.96
C LEU A 314 14.43 7.17 -10.62
N GLU A 315 14.54 7.22 -11.93
CA GLU A 315 14.53 8.44 -12.72
C GLU A 315 13.44 8.36 -13.80
N PHE A 316 12.52 9.33 -13.82
CA PHE A 316 11.53 9.47 -14.89
C PHE A 316 12.13 10.27 -16.05
N ASP A 317 12.12 9.68 -17.25
CA ASP A 317 12.57 10.35 -18.48
C ASP A 317 11.38 10.73 -19.37
N PRO A 318 10.96 12.00 -19.38
CA PRO A 318 9.84 12.45 -20.19
C PRO A 318 10.11 12.47 -21.70
N SER A 319 11.33 12.18 -22.14
CA SER A 319 11.69 12.10 -23.56
C SER A 319 11.48 10.69 -24.16
N VAL A 320 11.21 9.70 -23.30
CA VAL A 320 11.02 8.30 -23.70
C VAL A 320 9.54 7.95 -23.61
N ASN A 321 8.99 7.34 -24.66
CA ASN A 321 7.61 6.88 -24.68
C ASN A 321 7.39 5.70 -23.72
N THR A 322 6.18 5.62 -23.15
CA THR A 322 5.70 4.42 -22.48
C THR A 322 5.44 3.34 -23.52
N ARG A 323 5.94 2.11 -23.31
CA ARG A 323 5.66 0.95 -24.16
C ARG A 323 4.64 0.06 -23.46
N ILE A 324 3.55 -0.25 -24.14
CA ILE A 324 2.48 -1.14 -23.66
C ILE A 324 2.58 -2.45 -24.44
N HIS A 325 3.00 -3.52 -23.76
CA HIS A 325 3.16 -4.84 -24.36
C HIS A 325 1.94 -5.70 -24.06
N ILE A 326 1.34 -6.27 -25.10
CA ILE A 326 0.16 -7.14 -25.02
C ILE A 326 0.61 -8.55 -25.36
N PHE A 327 0.52 -9.44 -24.38
CA PHE A 327 0.85 -10.86 -24.49
C PHE A 327 -0.43 -11.66 -24.64
N ASP A 328 -0.43 -12.67 -25.49
CA ASP A 328 -1.50 -13.67 -25.51
C ASP A 328 -1.47 -14.47 -24.20
N LEU A 329 -2.63 -14.71 -23.61
CA LEU A 329 -2.76 -15.35 -22.28
C LEU A 329 -2.13 -16.76 -22.22
N ASN A 330 -2.06 -17.47 -23.35
CA ASN A 330 -1.46 -18.79 -23.46
C ASN A 330 0.01 -18.74 -23.95
N GLY A 331 0.47 -17.57 -24.42
CA GLY A 331 1.79 -17.42 -25.04
C GLY A 331 1.87 -17.97 -26.46
N GLU A 332 0.74 -18.15 -27.15
CA GLU A 332 0.66 -18.77 -28.50
C GLU A 332 0.82 -17.75 -29.63
N LYS A 333 0.52 -16.47 -29.37
CA LYS A 333 0.59 -15.41 -30.37
C LYS A 333 1.76 -14.48 -30.15
N PRO A 334 2.26 -13.83 -31.21
CA PRO A 334 3.31 -12.81 -31.07
C PRO A 334 2.87 -11.66 -30.16
N ILE A 335 3.82 -11.13 -29.38
CA ILE A 335 3.64 -9.97 -28.52
C ILE A 335 3.41 -8.74 -29.43
N GLN A 336 2.37 -7.95 -29.12
CA GLN A 336 2.13 -6.66 -29.75
C GLN A 336 2.56 -5.55 -28.79
N THR A 337 3.23 -4.55 -29.33
CA THR A 337 3.71 -3.41 -28.55
C THR A 337 3.15 -2.12 -29.12
N PHE A 338 2.58 -1.31 -28.25
CA PHE A 338 2.10 0.04 -28.56
C PHE A 338 2.97 1.07 -27.84
N GLU A 339 3.18 2.21 -28.48
CA GLU A 339 3.85 3.36 -27.87
C GLU A 339 2.79 4.40 -27.47
N ALA A 340 2.92 4.90 -26.25
CA ALA A 340 2.07 5.91 -25.66
C ALA A 340 2.93 7.09 -25.18
N PRO A 341 2.33 8.29 -24.98
CA PRO A 341 3.04 9.41 -24.37
C PRO A 341 3.69 9.03 -23.04
N PRO A 342 4.82 9.67 -22.68
CA PRO A 342 5.51 9.40 -21.42
C PRO A 342 4.57 9.53 -20.23
N CYS A 343 4.44 8.46 -19.46
CA CYS A 343 3.73 8.41 -18.19
C CYS A 343 4.26 7.26 -17.35
N TRP A 344 3.90 7.26 -16.07
CA TRP A 344 4.12 6.12 -15.20
C TRP A 344 2.92 5.90 -14.29
N ALA A 345 2.78 4.71 -13.73
CA ALA A 345 1.69 4.35 -12.83
C ALA A 345 2.18 3.40 -11.76
N TYR A 346 1.59 3.53 -10.56
CA TYR A 346 1.60 2.45 -9.59
C TYR A 346 0.48 1.47 -9.95
N HIS A 347 -0.77 1.96 -10.04
CA HIS A 347 -1.93 1.08 -10.11
C HIS A 347 -2.68 1.17 -11.44
N HIS A 348 -3.15 -0.01 -11.88
CA HIS A 348 -4.06 -0.17 -13.00
C HIS A 348 -5.49 -0.29 -12.49
N VAL A 349 -6.41 0.49 -13.05
CA VAL A 349 -7.81 0.51 -12.61
C VAL A 349 -8.56 -0.72 -13.08
N ASN A 350 -8.48 -0.99 -14.39
CA ASN A 350 -9.13 -2.14 -15.02
C ASN A 350 -8.55 -2.35 -16.42
N ALA A 351 -8.72 -3.56 -16.96
CA ALA A 351 -8.46 -3.83 -18.37
C ALA A 351 -9.50 -4.80 -18.92
N TYR A 352 -9.96 -4.58 -20.14
CA TYR A 352 -10.96 -5.42 -20.78
C TYR A 352 -10.87 -5.35 -22.31
N GLU A 353 -11.58 -6.22 -22.97
CA GLU A 353 -11.64 -6.28 -24.44
C GLU A 353 -12.97 -5.73 -24.95
N ASP A 354 -12.91 -4.92 -26.02
CA ASP A 354 -14.07 -4.37 -26.71
C ASP A 354 -13.86 -4.47 -28.22
N GLY A 355 -14.42 -5.49 -28.84
CA GLY A 355 -14.16 -5.84 -30.24
C GLY A 355 -12.69 -6.20 -30.46
N SER A 356 -12.02 -5.49 -31.39
CA SER A 356 -10.58 -5.62 -31.63
C SER A 356 -9.71 -4.83 -30.64
N ASN A 357 -10.34 -4.01 -29.79
CA ASN A 357 -9.60 -3.17 -28.86
C ASN A 357 -9.32 -3.89 -27.53
N VAL A 358 -8.11 -3.71 -27.03
CA VAL A 358 -7.77 -3.92 -25.63
C VAL A 358 -7.80 -2.56 -24.94
N ILE A 359 -8.68 -2.43 -23.96
CA ILE A 359 -8.83 -1.22 -23.15
C ILE A 359 -8.03 -1.40 -21.87
N LEU A 360 -7.22 -0.39 -21.54
CA LEU A 360 -6.44 -0.34 -20.31
C LEU A 360 -6.64 1.00 -19.64
N ASP A 361 -7.07 0.97 -18.38
CA ASP A 361 -7.20 2.14 -17.52
C ASP A 361 -6.16 2.09 -16.41
N ILE A 362 -5.38 3.18 -16.27
CA ILE A 362 -4.35 3.32 -15.24
C ILE A 362 -4.49 4.65 -14.49
N ILE A 363 -3.91 4.73 -13.31
CA ILE A 363 -3.67 6.02 -12.64
C ILE A 363 -2.30 6.53 -13.10
N ALA A 364 -2.33 7.44 -14.05
CA ALA A 364 -1.12 7.94 -14.72
C ALA A 364 -0.56 9.19 -14.05
N TYR A 365 0.74 9.21 -13.93
CA TYR A 365 1.56 10.36 -13.51
C TYR A 365 2.38 10.81 -14.72
N THR A 366 2.40 12.13 -14.95
CA THR A 366 3.17 12.72 -16.07
C THR A 366 4.27 13.63 -15.59
N ASP A 367 4.38 13.81 -14.29
CA ASP A 367 5.17 14.86 -13.75
C ASP A 367 6.61 14.43 -13.54
N ALA A 368 7.43 14.89 -14.49
CA ALA A 368 8.87 14.98 -14.28
C ALA A 368 9.23 16.07 -13.26
N ALA A 369 8.33 17.05 -13.01
CA ALA A 369 8.59 18.12 -12.06
C ALA A 369 8.46 17.65 -10.61
N ASN A 370 7.83 16.54 -10.37
CA ASN A 370 8.22 15.72 -9.26
C ASN A 370 9.66 15.25 -9.52
N SER A 371 10.58 16.21 -9.58
CA SER A 371 12.02 15.96 -9.49
C SER A 371 12.35 15.09 -8.28
N ASN A 372 11.34 14.78 -7.55
CA ASN A 372 11.24 13.83 -6.50
C ASN A 372 10.51 12.58 -6.97
N GLY A 373 9.83 12.58 -8.10
CA GLY A 373 9.17 11.45 -8.71
C GLY A 373 8.52 10.48 -7.72
N PRO A 374 8.55 9.17 -7.97
CA PRO A 374 8.15 8.17 -7.00
C PRO A 374 8.90 8.25 -5.66
N HIS A 375 10.04 8.94 -5.60
CA HIS A 375 10.92 8.98 -4.44
C HIS A 375 10.40 9.77 -3.27
N ALA A 376 9.64 10.84 -3.55
CA ALA A 376 9.17 11.74 -2.51
C ALA A 376 7.93 11.17 -1.82
N TYR A 377 7.24 10.27 -2.48
CA TYR A 377 6.01 9.66 -2.03
C TYR A 377 6.23 8.87 -0.74
N LEU A 378 5.54 9.29 0.32
CA LEU A 378 5.61 8.65 1.65
C LEU A 378 7.01 8.47 2.26
N TYR A 379 7.95 9.35 1.87
CA TYR A 379 9.23 9.46 2.55
C TYR A 379 9.02 10.17 3.90
N MET A 380 9.09 9.42 5.00
CA MET A 380 8.68 9.88 6.34
C MET A 380 9.45 11.13 6.81
N GLU A 381 10.73 11.25 6.44
CA GLU A 381 11.54 12.44 6.80
C GLU A 381 11.02 13.70 6.11
N ASN A 382 10.51 13.57 4.89
CA ASN A 382 9.94 14.70 4.15
C ASN A 382 8.63 15.22 4.76
N MET A 383 7.95 14.41 5.56
CA MET A 383 6.71 14.82 6.22
C MET A 383 6.94 15.71 7.44
N LYS A 384 8.18 15.79 7.96
CA LYS A 384 8.50 16.51 9.21
C LYS A 384 8.43 18.03 9.08
N THR A 385 8.69 18.60 7.90
CA THR A 385 8.68 20.06 7.70
C THR A 385 7.57 20.51 6.75
N GLU A 386 7.00 21.70 6.98
CA GLU A 386 5.97 22.24 6.08
C GLU A 386 6.51 22.42 4.66
N GLU A 387 7.73 22.92 4.51
CA GLU A 387 8.36 23.08 3.20
C GLU A 387 8.37 21.77 2.42
N ASN A 388 8.76 20.67 3.06
CA ASN A 388 8.80 19.36 2.42
C ASN A 388 7.40 18.82 2.16
N ARG A 389 6.45 18.96 3.09
CA ARG A 389 5.04 18.56 2.87
C ARG A 389 4.42 19.26 1.66
N MET A 390 4.74 20.54 1.45
CA MET A 390 4.25 21.29 0.27
C MET A 390 4.86 20.83 -1.06
N LYS A 391 5.97 20.13 -1.03
CA LYS A 391 6.62 19.54 -2.21
C LYS A 391 6.13 18.13 -2.52
N GLN A 392 5.44 17.50 -1.55
CA GLN A 392 4.87 16.17 -1.70
C GLN A 392 3.52 16.31 -2.35
N THR A 393 3.43 16.04 -3.64
CA THR A 393 2.18 16.10 -4.39
C THR A 393 1.76 14.71 -4.83
N MET A 394 0.46 14.49 -4.85
CA MET A 394 -0.15 13.32 -5.43
C MET A 394 -0.91 13.77 -6.67
N GLU A 395 -0.42 13.43 -7.86
CA GLU A 395 -0.95 13.97 -9.13
C GLU A 395 -1.42 12.90 -10.11
N GLY A 396 -1.68 11.69 -9.62
CA GLY A 396 -2.20 10.60 -10.44
C GLY A 396 -3.61 10.89 -10.96
N THR A 397 -3.81 10.77 -12.27
CA THR A 397 -5.11 10.93 -12.93
C THR A 397 -5.44 9.70 -13.78
N LEU A 398 -6.72 9.39 -13.93
CA LEU A 398 -7.16 8.23 -14.71
C LEU A 398 -6.97 8.48 -16.20
N TRP A 399 -6.19 7.61 -16.84
CA TRP A 399 -6.00 7.57 -18.30
C TRP A 399 -6.50 6.26 -18.87
N ARG A 400 -7.25 6.33 -19.96
CA ARG A 400 -7.73 5.18 -20.74
C ARG A 400 -6.97 5.08 -22.05
N PHE A 401 -6.36 3.92 -22.29
CA PHE A 401 -5.77 3.53 -23.57
C PHE A 401 -6.70 2.55 -24.29
N ALA A 402 -6.99 2.80 -25.57
CA ALA A 402 -7.71 1.87 -26.44
C ALA A 402 -6.78 1.41 -27.55
N MET A 403 -6.30 0.18 -27.48
CA MET A 403 -5.31 -0.39 -28.37
C MET A 403 -5.98 -1.35 -29.34
N ASP A 404 -6.13 -0.93 -30.60
CA ASP A 404 -6.72 -1.76 -31.66
C ASP A 404 -5.68 -2.77 -32.17
N LEU A 405 -5.90 -4.04 -31.88
CA LEU A 405 -4.99 -5.13 -32.25
C LEU A 405 -4.97 -5.43 -33.74
N GLU A 406 -5.99 -5.01 -34.50
CA GLU A 406 -6.09 -5.18 -35.96
C GLU A 406 -5.52 -3.99 -36.73
N SER A 407 -5.27 -2.86 -36.07
CA SER A 407 -4.67 -1.68 -36.68
C SER A 407 -3.21 -1.88 -37.02
N ASP A 408 -2.74 -1.29 -38.12
CA ASP A 408 -1.32 -1.19 -38.44
C ASP A 408 -0.60 -0.14 -37.57
N SER A 409 -1.35 0.81 -36.97
CA SER A 409 -0.78 1.80 -36.04
C SER A 409 -0.37 1.12 -34.72
N ARG A 410 0.82 1.45 -34.27
CA ARG A 410 1.36 0.99 -32.97
C ARG A 410 1.57 2.16 -32.01
N THR A 411 0.89 3.28 -32.25
CA THR A 411 0.85 4.41 -31.33
C THR A 411 -0.57 4.55 -30.78
N VAL A 412 -0.66 4.90 -29.50
CA VAL A 412 -1.94 5.11 -28.81
C VAL A 412 -1.90 6.38 -27.98
N GLU A 413 -2.91 7.22 -28.15
CA GLU A 413 -3.12 8.41 -27.30
C GLU A 413 -4.12 8.09 -26.20
N PRO A 414 -3.88 8.51 -24.96
CA PRO A 414 -4.82 8.26 -23.87
C PRO A 414 -6.01 9.22 -23.91
N GLU A 415 -7.18 8.68 -23.61
CA GLU A 415 -8.30 9.50 -23.16
C GLU A 415 -8.12 9.80 -21.68
N LYS A 416 -7.92 11.07 -21.34
CA LYS A 416 -7.74 11.52 -19.95
C LYS A 416 -9.11 11.71 -19.30
N LYS A 417 -9.40 10.87 -18.30
CA LYS A 417 -10.65 10.93 -17.51
C LYS A 417 -10.47 11.89 -16.33
N ILE A 418 -10.29 13.16 -16.63
CA ILE A 418 -10.08 14.21 -15.63
C ILE A 418 -11.43 14.64 -15.05
N VAL A 419 -11.54 14.56 -13.74
CA VAL A 419 -12.75 14.98 -13.02
C VAL A 419 -12.74 16.50 -12.83
N HIS A 420 -13.77 17.14 -13.29
CA HIS A 420 -14.06 18.54 -12.98
C HIS A 420 -15.14 18.58 -11.90
N ASN A 421 -14.78 18.94 -10.69
CA ASN A 421 -15.75 19.15 -9.62
C ASN A 421 -15.43 20.45 -8.87
N GLU A 422 -16.24 21.49 -9.14
CA GLU A 422 -16.13 22.78 -8.48
C GLU A 422 -16.70 22.80 -7.05
N GLU A 423 -17.58 21.82 -6.71
CA GLU A 423 -18.31 21.84 -5.44
C GLU A 423 -17.47 21.32 -4.25
N THR A 424 -16.57 20.35 -4.46
CA THR A 424 -15.87 19.70 -3.34
C THR A 424 -14.56 20.36 -2.96
N ASN A 425 -14.01 21.22 -3.82
CA ASN A 425 -12.68 21.83 -3.66
C ASN A 425 -11.54 20.83 -3.36
N LEU A 426 -11.75 19.55 -3.72
CA LEU A 426 -10.77 18.48 -3.60
C LEU A 426 -9.98 18.30 -4.90
N PRO A 427 -8.72 17.88 -4.82
CA PRO A 427 -7.95 17.54 -6.01
C PRO A 427 -8.64 16.47 -6.88
N THR A 428 -8.40 16.55 -8.18
CA THR A 428 -8.92 15.57 -9.17
C THR A 428 -8.14 14.27 -9.20
N VAL A 429 -7.14 14.13 -8.35
CA VAL A 429 -6.23 13.00 -8.25
C VAL A 429 -6.85 11.84 -7.48
N MET A 430 -6.40 10.62 -7.79
CA MET A 430 -6.86 9.40 -7.15
C MET A 430 -5.76 8.35 -7.12
N GLU A 431 -5.74 7.54 -6.07
CA GLU A 431 -4.88 6.37 -5.92
C GLU A 431 -5.55 5.26 -5.10
N LEU A 432 -4.88 4.09 -4.95
CA LEU A 432 -5.36 2.94 -4.20
C LEU A 432 -6.80 2.60 -4.56
N ILE A 433 -7.00 2.29 -5.83
CA ILE A 433 -8.31 2.24 -6.47
C ILE A 433 -8.94 0.86 -6.42
N CYS A 434 -10.27 0.83 -6.40
CA CYS A 434 -11.05 -0.38 -6.66
C CYS A 434 -12.26 -0.11 -7.56
N VAL A 435 -12.71 -1.15 -8.22
CA VAL A 435 -13.98 -1.21 -8.97
C VAL A 435 -14.85 -2.33 -8.42
N SER A 436 -16.13 -2.37 -8.80
CA SER A 436 -16.97 -3.53 -8.50
C SER A 436 -16.31 -4.82 -9.02
N PRO A 437 -16.18 -5.89 -8.20
CA PRO A 437 -15.54 -7.16 -8.63
C PRO A 437 -16.17 -7.80 -9.87
N GLU A 438 -17.45 -7.55 -10.13
CA GLU A 438 -18.14 -8.02 -11.32
C GLU A 438 -17.70 -7.31 -12.60
N CYS A 439 -17.17 -6.09 -12.47
CA CYS A 439 -16.69 -5.26 -13.56
C CYS A 439 -15.21 -5.48 -13.89
N LEU A 440 -14.46 -6.21 -13.06
CA LEU A 440 -13.07 -6.56 -13.39
C LEU A 440 -13.04 -7.35 -14.70
N GLY A 441 -12.23 -6.92 -15.66
CA GLY A 441 -12.15 -7.50 -17.01
C GLY A 441 -13.32 -7.16 -17.91
N LYS A 442 -14.17 -6.18 -17.57
CA LYS A 442 -15.35 -5.75 -18.33
C LYS A 442 -15.48 -4.23 -18.33
N PRO A 443 -16.29 -3.65 -19.26
CA PRO A 443 -16.67 -2.24 -19.17
C PRO A 443 -17.28 -1.91 -17.82
N TYR A 444 -16.97 -0.71 -17.31
CA TYR A 444 -17.40 -0.25 -15.98
C TYR A 444 -17.65 1.25 -16.01
N ARG A 445 -18.36 1.74 -15.01
CA ARG A 445 -18.70 3.14 -14.85
C ARG A 445 -18.08 3.79 -13.62
N TYR A 446 -18.02 3.07 -12.51
CA TYR A 446 -17.59 3.65 -11.24
C TYR A 446 -16.24 3.11 -10.78
N VAL A 447 -15.37 4.03 -10.36
CA VAL A 447 -14.13 3.74 -9.66
C VAL A 447 -14.12 4.43 -8.31
N TYR A 448 -13.60 3.74 -7.32
CA TYR A 448 -13.44 4.25 -5.97
C TYR A 448 -11.95 4.28 -5.65
N GLY A 449 -11.54 5.23 -4.85
CA GLY A 449 -10.15 5.34 -4.46
C GLY A 449 -9.94 6.33 -3.33
N PHE A 450 -8.70 6.53 -3.01
CA PHE A 450 -8.28 7.52 -2.05
C PHE A 450 -7.76 8.77 -2.78
N THR A 451 -7.98 9.94 -2.20
CA THR A 451 -7.32 11.19 -2.61
C THR A 451 -6.66 11.85 -1.42
N GLY A 452 -5.48 12.41 -1.63
CA GLY A 452 -4.75 13.16 -0.61
C GLY A 452 -4.66 14.65 -0.95
N PHE A 453 -4.73 15.51 0.07
CA PHE A 453 -4.62 16.95 -0.11
C PHE A 453 -3.95 17.63 1.09
N TYR A 454 -3.44 18.83 0.85
CA TYR A 454 -2.87 19.69 1.87
C TYR A 454 -3.05 21.16 1.47
N LYS A 455 -3.74 21.94 2.31
CA LYS A 455 -4.03 23.36 2.04
C LYS A 455 -4.69 23.61 0.67
N GLY A 456 -5.63 22.73 0.29
CA GLY A 456 -6.40 22.85 -0.95
C GLY A 456 -5.65 22.44 -2.23
N LYS A 457 -4.49 21.80 -2.10
CA LYS A 457 -3.70 21.25 -3.21
C LYS A 457 -3.52 19.74 -3.03
N PRO A 458 -3.18 18.98 -4.09
CA PRO A 458 -2.74 17.59 -3.93
C PRO A 458 -1.64 17.51 -2.87
N GLY A 459 -1.72 16.49 -1.98
CA GLY A 459 -0.78 16.35 -0.87
C GLY A 459 -1.12 15.16 0.01
N TYR A 460 -0.53 15.06 1.21
CA TYR A 460 -0.65 13.85 2.04
C TYR A 460 -1.09 14.11 3.49
N ILE A 461 -1.53 15.31 3.83
CA ILE A 461 -1.92 15.62 5.23
C ILE A 461 -3.39 15.36 5.50
N ASP A 462 -4.23 15.49 4.49
CA ASP A 462 -5.65 15.17 4.53
C ASP A 462 -5.96 14.06 3.53
N TRP A 463 -6.74 13.07 3.96
CA TRP A 463 -7.13 11.93 3.15
C TRP A 463 -8.64 11.80 3.06
N ALA A 464 -9.14 11.48 1.87
CA ALA A 464 -10.54 11.23 1.64
C ALA A 464 -10.73 10.00 0.73
N LEU A 465 -11.85 9.30 0.88
CA LEU A 465 -12.31 8.33 -0.10
C LEU A 465 -13.23 9.00 -1.10
N VAL A 466 -13.07 8.66 -2.36
CA VAL A 466 -13.79 9.29 -3.47
C VAL A 466 -14.39 8.25 -4.39
N LYS A 467 -15.51 8.61 -5.00
CA LYS A 467 -16.18 7.89 -6.09
C LYS A 467 -16.13 8.73 -7.35
N GLN A 468 -15.70 8.16 -8.47
CA GLN A 468 -15.70 8.82 -9.78
C GLN A 468 -16.54 8.04 -10.78
N ASP A 469 -17.35 8.75 -11.57
CA ASP A 469 -18.02 8.26 -12.76
C ASP A 469 -17.13 8.49 -13.97
N VAL A 470 -16.55 7.42 -14.52
CA VAL A 470 -15.63 7.52 -15.67
C VAL A 470 -16.33 7.76 -16.99
N ALA A 471 -17.65 7.55 -17.07
CA ALA A 471 -18.43 7.84 -18.26
C ALA A 471 -18.78 9.34 -18.37
N GLN A 472 -18.99 10.00 -17.23
CA GLN A 472 -19.35 11.42 -17.16
C GLN A 472 -18.15 12.32 -16.80
N ASN A 473 -17.03 11.72 -16.39
CA ASN A 473 -15.86 12.43 -15.82
C ASN A 473 -16.24 13.32 -14.64
N GLU A 474 -17.09 12.82 -13.76
CA GLU A 474 -17.59 13.53 -12.59
C GLU A 474 -17.27 12.79 -11.29
N ARG A 475 -17.08 13.55 -10.22
CA ARG A 475 -16.96 13.00 -8.87
C ARG A 475 -18.35 12.87 -8.24
N HIS A 476 -18.77 11.64 -7.98
CA HIS A 476 -20.12 11.34 -7.52
C HIS A 476 -20.26 11.24 -6.00
N GLY A 477 -19.17 11.29 -5.25
CA GLY A 477 -19.24 11.22 -3.80
C GLY A 477 -17.87 11.29 -3.15
N VAL A 478 -17.88 11.74 -1.91
CA VAL A 478 -16.69 11.88 -1.07
C VAL A 478 -17.04 11.48 0.36
N TRP A 479 -16.16 10.72 0.99
CA TRP A 479 -16.11 10.59 2.43
C TRP A 479 -14.82 11.22 2.94
N HIS A 480 -14.95 12.17 3.84
CA HIS A 480 -13.84 12.83 4.52
C HIS A 480 -14.21 13.10 5.97
N GLU A 481 -13.31 12.78 6.87
CA GLU A 481 -13.40 13.13 8.29
C GLU A 481 -12.04 13.66 8.73
N GLU A 482 -12.04 14.84 9.32
CA GLU A 482 -10.81 15.49 9.76
C GLU A 482 -10.08 14.61 10.79
N PHE A 483 -8.75 14.53 10.71
CA PHE A 483 -7.89 13.66 11.52
C PHE A 483 -8.03 12.16 11.25
N SER A 484 -8.80 11.76 10.24
CA SER A 484 -9.01 10.38 9.86
C SER A 484 -8.31 10.07 8.52
N TYR A 485 -7.56 8.96 8.50
CA TYR A 485 -6.72 8.56 7.37
C TYR A 485 -7.19 7.20 6.83
N PRO A 486 -8.09 7.18 5.82
CA PRO A 486 -8.59 5.95 5.24
C PRO A 486 -7.52 5.27 4.36
N GLY A 487 -7.41 3.96 4.49
CA GLY A 487 -6.65 3.12 3.56
C GLY A 487 -7.46 2.79 2.30
N GLU A 488 -6.86 1.97 1.45
CA GLU A 488 -7.45 1.48 0.21
C GLU A 488 -8.85 0.91 0.42
N PRO A 489 -9.87 1.38 -0.33
CA PRO A 489 -11.22 0.84 -0.24
C PRO A 489 -11.32 -0.55 -0.89
N THR A 490 -12.23 -1.37 -0.37
CA THR A 490 -12.59 -2.66 -0.97
C THR A 490 -14.10 -2.71 -1.16
N PHE A 491 -14.54 -2.96 -2.40
CA PHE A 491 -15.96 -3.04 -2.73
C PHE A 491 -16.53 -4.41 -2.38
N VAL A 492 -17.65 -4.42 -1.66
CA VAL A 492 -18.45 -5.62 -1.37
C VAL A 492 -19.81 -5.47 -2.02
N ARG A 493 -20.08 -6.32 -3.01
CA ARG A 493 -21.31 -6.31 -3.79
C ARG A 493 -22.52 -6.69 -2.93
N ASN A 494 -23.65 -5.98 -3.10
CA ASN A 494 -24.95 -6.45 -2.66
C ASN A 494 -25.44 -7.53 -3.65
N PRO A 495 -25.62 -8.79 -3.22
CA PRO A 495 -26.02 -9.87 -4.13
C PRO A 495 -27.43 -9.67 -4.73
N GLU A 496 -28.27 -8.85 -4.11
CA GLU A 496 -29.61 -8.50 -4.61
C GLU A 496 -29.60 -7.20 -5.42
N GLY A 497 -28.45 -6.51 -5.49
CA GLY A 497 -28.31 -5.25 -6.21
C GLY A 497 -28.33 -5.44 -7.72
N THR A 498 -28.88 -4.46 -8.43
CA THR A 498 -28.99 -4.47 -9.91
C THR A 498 -28.07 -3.46 -10.58
N ASN A 499 -27.66 -2.41 -9.86
CA ASN A 499 -26.75 -1.40 -10.38
C ASN A 499 -25.29 -1.77 -10.05
N GLU A 500 -24.34 -1.23 -10.81
CA GLU A 500 -22.91 -1.46 -10.63
C GLU A 500 -22.43 -1.07 -9.24
N ASP A 501 -22.97 0.01 -8.69
CA ASP A 501 -22.60 0.59 -7.40
C ASP A 501 -23.46 0.11 -6.21
N ASP A 502 -24.36 -0.86 -6.43
CA ASP A 502 -25.13 -1.47 -5.34
C ASP A 502 -24.20 -2.33 -4.46
N GLY A 503 -23.75 -1.79 -3.35
CA GLY A 503 -22.84 -2.43 -2.44
C GLY A 503 -22.33 -1.51 -1.34
N VAL A 504 -21.28 -1.95 -0.66
CA VAL A 504 -20.58 -1.14 0.33
C VAL A 504 -19.08 -1.09 0.04
N LEU A 505 -18.42 -0.06 0.56
CA LEU A 505 -16.97 0.00 0.65
C LEU A 505 -16.54 -0.29 2.07
N LEU A 506 -15.52 -1.14 2.21
CA LEU A 506 -14.80 -1.37 3.45
C LEU A 506 -13.44 -0.67 3.37
N SER A 507 -13.06 0.05 4.41
CA SER A 507 -11.72 0.64 4.54
C SER A 507 -11.27 0.56 5.99
N THR A 508 -9.98 0.33 6.21
CA THR A 508 -9.37 0.54 7.53
C THR A 508 -8.94 1.99 7.62
N VAL A 509 -9.37 2.68 8.66
CA VAL A 509 -9.11 4.10 8.87
C VAL A 509 -8.33 4.28 10.15
N TYR A 510 -7.30 5.12 10.13
CA TYR A 510 -6.63 5.57 11.36
C TYR A 510 -7.21 6.91 11.82
N ASP A 511 -7.66 6.95 13.06
CA ASP A 511 -8.10 8.17 13.77
C ASP A 511 -6.92 8.68 14.62
N SER A 512 -6.32 9.77 14.19
CA SER A 512 -5.11 10.30 14.85
C SER A 512 -5.40 11.00 16.18
N GLN A 513 -6.63 11.48 16.40
CA GLN A 513 -7.02 12.05 17.69
C GLN A 513 -7.21 10.95 18.74
N ARG A 514 -7.85 9.83 18.34
CA ARG A 514 -8.04 8.67 19.21
C ARG A 514 -6.82 7.77 19.27
N ARG A 515 -5.92 7.88 18.29
CA ARG A 515 -4.74 7.03 18.10
C ARG A 515 -5.10 5.55 17.99
N GLU A 516 -6.17 5.28 17.26
CA GLU A 516 -6.64 3.93 17.01
C GLU A 516 -7.22 3.77 15.61
N ASN A 517 -7.22 2.54 15.11
CA ASN A 517 -7.84 2.23 13.83
C ASN A 517 -9.33 1.87 14.02
N PHE A 518 -10.10 2.03 12.95
CA PHE A 518 -11.44 1.50 12.86
C PHE A 518 -11.74 0.94 11.47
N LEU A 519 -12.63 -0.05 11.42
CA LEU A 519 -13.26 -0.47 10.19
C LEU A 519 -14.34 0.54 9.83
N LEU A 520 -14.25 1.11 8.64
CA LEU A 520 -15.27 1.99 8.05
C LEU A 520 -16.09 1.20 7.04
N VAL A 521 -17.40 1.39 7.07
CA VAL A 521 -18.34 0.84 6.09
C VAL A 521 -19.14 1.99 5.47
N LEU A 522 -18.97 2.19 4.16
CA LEU A 522 -19.68 3.21 3.40
C LEU A 522 -20.70 2.59 2.45
N ASP A 523 -21.81 3.25 2.24
CA ASP A 523 -22.70 2.98 1.11
C ASP A 523 -22.00 3.40 -0.19
N ALA A 524 -21.73 2.44 -1.08
CA ALA A 524 -20.99 2.69 -2.31
C ALA A 524 -21.78 3.52 -3.35
N THR A 525 -23.12 3.66 -3.18
CA THR A 525 -23.93 4.49 -4.08
C THR A 525 -23.71 5.98 -3.85
N ASN A 526 -23.54 6.40 -2.59
CA ASN A 526 -23.54 7.80 -2.20
C ASN A 526 -22.38 8.22 -1.27
N MET A 527 -21.45 7.29 -0.95
CA MET A 527 -20.28 7.49 -0.09
C MET A 527 -20.62 7.88 1.36
N LYS A 528 -21.86 7.65 1.83
CA LYS A 528 -22.23 7.92 3.21
C LYS A 528 -21.81 6.78 4.12
N GLU A 529 -21.32 7.14 5.30
CA GLU A 529 -21.03 6.17 6.34
C GLU A 529 -22.29 5.52 6.87
N ILE A 530 -22.26 4.18 6.96
CA ILE A 530 -23.35 3.38 7.52
C ILE A 530 -22.93 2.63 8.78
N ALA A 531 -21.65 2.36 8.97
CA ALA A 531 -21.13 1.77 10.19
C ALA A 531 -19.63 2.01 10.36
N ARG A 532 -19.17 1.96 11.63
CA ARG A 532 -17.75 1.86 12.00
C ARG A 532 -17.55 0.97 13.22
N ALA A 533 -16.35 0.39 13.34
CA ALA A 533 -15.96 -0.42 14.49
C ALA A 533 -14.50 -0.17 14.87
N TYR A 534 -14.27 0.41 16.06
CA TYR A 534 -12.93 0.75 16.55
C TYR A 534 -12.20 -0.47 17.09
N THR A 535 -10.90 -0.59 16.80
CA THR A 535 -10.06 -1.74 17.17
C THR A 535 -9.50 -1.67 18.59
N GLY A 536 -9.47 -0.48 19.19
CA GLY A 536 -8.82 -0.20 20.48
C GLY A 536 -7.30 -0.06 20.40
N ILE A 537 -6.71 -0.15 19.22
CA ILE A 537 -5.27 0.02 19.00
C ILE A 537 -5.00 0.83 17.72
N GLY A 538 -3.88 1.56 17.70
CA GLY A 538 -3.33 2.19 16.51
C GLY A 538 -2.37 1.24 15.77
N LEU A 539 -2.48 1.21 14.47
CA LEU A 539 -1.70 0.34 13.59
C LEU A 539 -1.01 1.17 12.53
#